data_a16a4fed5c47444107de855c27e964b5
#
_entry.id   a16a4fed5c47444107de855c27e964b5
#
_cell.length_a   1.000
_cell.length_b   1.000
_cell.length_c   1.000
_cell.angle_alpha   90.00
_cell.angle_beta   90.00
_cell.angle_gamma   90.00
#
_symmetry.space_group_name_H-M   'P 1'
#
loop_
_entity.id
_entity.type
_entity.pdbx_description
1 polymer ?
#
loop_
_entity_poly.entity_id
_entity_poly.type
_entity_poly.pdbx_seq_one_letter_code
_entity_poly.pdbx_strand_id
1 'polypeptide(L)'
;AWVLSHRGHAVANGLPVLSCNRVGHEASPLASDKHVGASGIDFWGNSHVLGPQGEFIAQAGSDPTVLVCEVDLQRSEQVRRIWPFLRDRRIDAYGDLLRRYID
;
A
#
# COMPACT_ATOMS: atom_id res chain seq x y z
N ALA A 1 9.85 -0.89 1.46
CA ALA A 1 8.88 0.21 1.70
C ALA A 1 7.45 -0.15 1.28
N TRP A 2 7.22 -0.69 0.07
CA TRP A 2 5.90 -0.98 -0.52
C TRP A 2 4.91 -1.69 0.44
N VAL A 3 5.23 -2.92 0.84
CA VAL A 3 4.38 -3.72 1.74
C VAL A 3 4.21 -3.04 3.11
N LEU A 4 5.30 -2.50 3.66
CA LEU A 4 5.26 -1.85 4.97
C LEU A 4 4.34 -0.62 5.00
N SER A 5 4.40 0.21 3.95
CA SER A 5 3.52 1.38 3.82
C SER A 5 2.04 0.97 3.77
N HIS A 6 1.70 -0.03 2.96
CA HIS A 6 0.33 -0.51 2.87
C HIS A 6 -0.17 -1.12 4.17
N ARG A 7 0.66 -1.88 4.88
CA ARG A 7 0.33 -2.38 6.22
C ARG A 7 0.10 -1.24 7.20
N GLY A 8 0.93 -0.20 7.16
CA GLY A 8 0.73 1.00 7.97
C GLY A 8 -0.60 1.69 7.68
N HIS A 9 -0.96 1.83 6.40
CA HIS A 9 -2.26 2.39 6.01
C HIS A 9 -3.44 1.53 6.46
N ALA A 10 -3.35 0.20 6.35
CA ALA A 10 -4.39 -0.70 6.82
C ALA A 10 -4.64 -0.51 8.32
N VAL A 11 -3.59 -0.53 9.12
CA VAL A 11 -3.66 -0.35 10.59
C VAL A 11 -4.19 1.03 10.96
N ALA A 12 -3.59 2.09 10.40
CA ALA A 12 -3.93 3.47 10.77
C ALA A 12 -5.40 3.84 10.46
N ASN A 13 -5.99 3.19 9.45
CA ASN A 13 -7.36 3.46 9.03
C ASN A 13 -8.36 2.36 9.43
N GLY A 14 -7.89 1.23 9.94
CA GLY A 14 -8.72 0.07 10.27
C GLY A 14 -9.49 -0.45 9.06
N LEU A 15 -8.84 -0.54 7.91
CA LEU A 15 -9.42 -0.91 6.61
C LEU A 15 -8.64 -2.05 5.97
N PRO A 16 -9.29 -2.94 5.18
CA PRO A 16 -8.57 -3.80 4.27
C PRO A 16 -7.92 -2.97 3.15
N VAL A 17 -6.73 -3.40 2.72
CA VAL A 17 -6.00 -2.76 1.62
C VAL A 17 -5.73 -3.79 0.53
N LEU A 18 -6.18 -3.49 -0.68
CA LEU A 18 -5.94 -4.29 -1.86
C LEU A 18 -4.96 -3.53 -2.76
N SER A 19 -3.81 -4.12 -3.02
CA SER A 19 -2.73 -3.50 -3.79
C SER A 19 -2.32 -4.38 -4.95
N CYS A 20 -2.41 -3.86 -6.17
CA CYS A 20 -1.92 -4.49 -7.38
C CYS A 20 -0.61 -3.84 -7.80
N ASN A 21 0.38 -4.65 -8.11
CA ASN A 21 1.64 -4.19 -8.69
C ASN A 21 1.91 -4.92 -10.00
N ARG A 22 2.73 -4.31 -10.84
CA ARG A 22 3.21 -4.92 -12.07
C ARG A 22 4.25 -6.00 -11.79
N VAL A 23 4.38 -6.92 -12.73
CA VAL A 23 5.41 -7.98 -12.76
C VAL A 23 6.10 -7.98 -14.12
N GLY A 24 7.27 -8.61 -14.19
CA GLY A 24 8.02 -8.80 -15.42
C GLY A 24 8.95 -7.63 -15.74
N HIS A 25 9.49 -7.66 -16.94
CA HIS A 25 10.47 -6.70 -17.45
C HIS A 25 9.86 -5.81 -18.54
N GLU A 26 10.12 -4.53 -18.49
CA GLU A 26 9.81 -3.58 -19.56
C GLU A 26 11.11 -3.00 -20.11
N ALA A 27 11.41 -3.34 -21.36
CA ALA A 27 12.62 -2.85 -22.03
C ALA A 27 12.57 -1.33 -22.22
N SER A 28 13.71 -0.66 -22.04
CA SER A 28 13.81 0.77 -22.33
C SER A 28 13.63 1.02 -23.83
N PRO A 29 12.78 1.95 -24.26
CA PRO A 29 12.67 2.35 -25.66
C PRO A 29 13.96 2.95 -26.21
N LEU A 30 14.87 3.40 -25.34
CA LEU A 30 16.18 3.95 -25.68
C LEU A 30 17.30 2.91 -25.64
N ALA A 31 16.98 1.62 -25.43
CA ALA A 31 17.99 0.55 -25.38
C ALA A 31 18.73 0.32 -26.70
N SER A 32 18.25 0.89 -27.82
CA SER A 32 18.96 0.92 -29.11
C SER A 32 20.11 1.94 -29.15
N ASP A 33 20.16 2.87 -28.22
CA ASP A 33 21.24 3.85 -28.11
C ASP A 33 22.40 3.26 -27.29
N LYS A 34 23.48 2.92 -27.95
CA LYS A 34 24.68 2.29 -27.36
C LYS A 34 25.35 3.12 -26.24
N HIS A 35 24.83 4.31 -25.98
CA HIS A 35 25.36 5.24 -24.97
C HIS A 35 24.52 5.30 -23.67
N VAL A 36 23.36 4.66 -23.64
CA VAL A 36 22.48 4.62 -22.44
C VAL A 36 22.47 3.21 -21.91
N GLY A 37 23.22 2.96 -20.84
CA GLY A 37 23.35 1.65 -20.19
C GLY A 37 22.10 1.14 -19.45
N ALA A 38 20.89 1.59 -19.83
CA ALA A 38 19.65 1.21 -19.20
C ALA A 38 18.97 0.09 -20.00
N SER A 39 19.01 -1.13 -19.48
CA SER A 39 18.36 -2.30 -20.09
C SER A 39 16.83 -2.30 -19.97
N GLY A 40 16.24 -1.46 -19.13
CA GLY A 40 14.81 -1.41 -18.85
C GLY A 40 14.50 -1.38 -17.35
N ILE A 41 13.25 -1.74 -17.00
CA ILE A 41 12.75 -1.75 -15.63
C ILE A 41 12.19 -3.14 -15.30
N ASP A 42 12.63 -3.69 -14.18
CA ASP A 42 12.08 -4.91 -13.61
C ASP A 42 11.03 -4.56 -12.56
N PHE A 43 9.82 -5.12 -12.69
CA PHE A 43 8.73 -4.95 -11.76
C PHE A 43 8.66 -6.14 -10.82
N TRP A 44 8.72 -5.87 -9.52
CA TRP A 44 8.89 -6.87 -8.47
C TRP A 44 7.60 -7.53 -7.97
N GLY A 45 6.43 -7.18 -8.51
CA GLY A 45 5.16 -7.77 -8.10
C GLY A 45 4.78 -7.48 -6.66
N ASN A 46 4.59 -8.54 -5.85
CA ASN A 46 4.14 -8.45 -4.46
C ASN A 46 2.76 -7.78 -4.31
N SER A 47 1.86 -8.02 -5.25
CA SER A 47 0.44 -7.70 -5.10
C SER A 47 -0.12 -8.41 -3.87
N HIS A 48 -0.98 -7.75 -3.10
CA HIS A 48 -1.46 -8.33 -1.86
C HIS A 48 -2.81 -7.78 -1.43
N VAL A 49 -3.45 -8.54 -0.56
CA VAL A 49 -4.64 -8.15 0.17
C VAL A 49 -4.35 -8.23 1.65
N LEU A 50 -4.57 -7.12 2.35
CA LEU A 50 -4.36 -6.97 3.79
C LEU A 50 -5.68 -6.82 4.51
N GLY A 51 -5.76 -7.36 5.70
CA GLY A 51 -6.83 -7.07 6.65
C GLY A 51 -6.60 -5.77 7.43
N PRO A 52 -7.61 -5.33 8.21
CA PRO A 52 -7.61 -4.03 8.88
C PRO A 52 -6.57 -3.89 10.01
N GLN A 53 -5.88 -4.94 10.38
CA GLN A 53 -4.76 -4.92 11.33
C GLN A 53 -3.41 -5.15 10.64
N GLY A 54 -3.36 -4.99 9.29
CA GLY A 54 -2.15 -5.14 8.50
C GLY A 54 -1.72 -6.60 8.29
N GLU A 55 -2.56 -7.56 8.65
CA GLU A 55 -2.34 -8.98 8.39
C GLU A 55 -2.51 -9.32 6.91
N PHE A 56 -1.72 -10.25 6.39
CA PHE A 56 -1.90 -10.74 5.02
C PHE A 56 -3.10 -11.69 4.95
N ILE A 57 -4.05 -11.38 4.06
CA ILE A 57 -5.13 -12.29 3.65
C ILE A 57 -4.66 -13.09 2.44
N ALA A 58 -4.02 -12.42 1.47
CA ALA A 58 -3.41 -13.04 0.31
C ALA A 58 -2.20 -12.24 -0.16
N GLN A 59 -1.21 -12.90 -0.75
CA GLN A 59 -0.02 -12.27 -1.30
C GLN A 59 0.46 -13.03 -2.53
N ALA A 60 0.81 -12.30 -3.59
CA ALA A 60 1.47 -12.81 -4.77
C ALA A 60 3.00 -12.64 -4.68
N GLY A 61 3.71 -13.38 -5.52
CA GLY A 61 5.14 -13.21 -5.76
C GLY A 61 5.43 -12.25 -6.92
N SER A 62 6.47 -12.57 -7.67
CA SER A 62 6.92 -11.82 -8.86
C SER A 62 6.36 -12.36 -10.18
N ASP A 63 5.61 -13.45 -10.16
CA ASP A 63 5.04 -14.06 -11.36
C ASP A 63 3.63 -13.51 -11.64
N PRO A 64 3.22 -13.46 -12.94
CA PRO A 64 1.85 -13.12 -13.30
C PRO A 64 0.86 -14.07 -12.62
N THR A 65 -0.07 -13.50 -11.85
CA THR A 65 -1.05 -14.29 -11.11
C THR A 65 -2.35 -13.54 -10.86
N VAL A 66 -3.38 -14.29 -10.50
CA VAL A 66 -4.66 -13.77 -10.02
C VAL A 66 -4.84 -14.21 -8.58
N LEU A 67 -5.05 -13.25 -7.68
CA LEU A 67 -5.41 -13.51 -6.29
C LEU A 67 -6.93 -13.48 -6.14
N VAL A 68 -7.49 -14.54 -5.58
CA VAL A 68 -8.90 -14.60 -5.19
C VAL A 68 -8.94 -14.93 -3.70
N CYS A 69 -9.56 -14.06 -2.91
CA CYS A 69 -9.68 -14.26 -1.46
C CYS A 69 -10.97 -13.62 -0.93
N GLU A 70 -11.39 -14.10 0.21
CA GLU A 70 -12.50 -13.52 0.96
C GLU A 70 -12.00 -12.37 1.84
N VAL A 71 -12.74 -11.25 1.87
CA VAL A 71 -12.45 -10.09 2.71
C VAL A 71 -13.65 -9.79 3.60
N ASP A 72 -13.49 -9.97 4.90
CA ASP A 72 -14.53 -9.65 5.88
C ASP A 72 -14.55 -8.16 6.19
N LEU A 73 -15.53 -7.44 5.63
CA LEU A 73 -15.70 -6.01 5.87
C LEU A 73 -16.23 -5.70 7.27
N GLN A 74 -16.93 -6.64 7.93
CA GLN A 74 -17.42 -6.44 9.29
C GLN A 74 -16.26 -6.38 10.30
N ARG A 75 -15.17 -7.07 10.00
CA ARG A 75 -13.96 -7.01 10.82
C ARG A 75 -13.39 -5.59 10.90
N SER A 76 -13.48 -4.80 9.84
CA SER A 76 -13.07 -3.39 9.87
C SER A 76 -13.87 -2.58 10.88
N GLU A 77 -15.18 -2.81 10.93
CA GLU A 77 -16.04 -2.14 11.91
C GLU A 77 -15.68 -2.54 13.34
N GLN A 78 -15.40 -3.82 13.58
CA GLN A 78 -14.97 -4.31 14.90
C GLN A 78 -13.64 -3.68 15.33
N VAL A 79 -12.64 -3.66 14.44
CA VAL A 79 -11.33 -3.06 14.70
C VAL A 79 -11.46 -1.57 15.02
N ARG A 80 -12.25 -0.82 14.25
CA ARG A 80 -12.49 0.61 14.45
C ARG A 80 -13.22 0.94 15.75
N ARG A 81 -14.05 0.03 16.27
CA ARG A 81 -14.68 0.19 17.57
C ARG A 81 -13.69 0.04 18.72
N ILE A 82 -12.72 -0.88 18.57
CA ILE A 82 -11.66 -1.10 19.56
C ILE A 82 -10.60 0.00 19.48
N TRP A 83 -10.22 0.38 18.26
CA TRP A 83 -9.21 1.41 17.96
C TRP A 83 -9.79 2.52 17.10
N PRO A 84 -10.54 3.45 17.66
CA PRO A 84 -11.24 4.49 16.91
C PRO A 84 -10.33 5.70 16.59
N PHE A 85 -9.21 5.48 15.91
CA PHE A 85 -8.18 6.48 15.64
C PHE A 85 -8.71 7.76 15.00
N LEU A 86 -9.70 7.65 14.10
CA LEU A 86 -10.30 8.82 13.45
C LEU A 86 -11.07 9.70 14.44
N ARG A 87 -11.79 9.08 15.39
CA ARG A 87 -12.53 9.79 16.45
C ARG A 87 -11.58 10.44 17.45
N ASP A 88 -10.52 9.72 17.81
CA ASP A 88 -9.64 10.10 18.92
C ASP A 88 -8.52 11.08 18.49
N ARG A 89 -8.63 11.62 17.27
CA ARG A 89 -7.69 12.65 16.80
C ARG A 89 -7.76 13.90 17.65
N ARG A 90 -6.63 14.48 17.96
CA ARG A 90 -6.49 15.77 18.64
C ARG A 90 -6.72 16.92 17.65
N ILE A 91 -7.96 17.06 17.16
CA ILE A 91 -8.30 18.11 16.18
C ILE A 91 -8.02 19.53 16.68
N ASP A 92 -8.01 19.72 17.99
CA ASP A 92 -7.61 20.95 18.67
C ASP A 92 -6.14 21.33 18.44
N ALA A 93 -5.28 20.34 18.17
CA ALA A 93 -3.83 20.52 17.97
C ALA A 93 -3.41 20.62 16.50
N TYR A 94 -4.34 20.53 15.54
CA TYR A 94 -3.99 20.43 14.10
C TYR A 94 -3.94 21.78 13.38
N GLY A 95 -4.11 22.91 14.08
CA GLY A 95 -4.10 24.24 13.45
C GLY A 95 -2.88 24.51 12.57
N ASP A 96 -1.71 24.06 12.99
CA ASP A 96 -0.44 24.27 12.27
C ASP A 96 -0.30 23.44 10.99
N LEU A 97 -1.10 22.37 10.81
CA LEU A 97 -1.11 21.62 9.57
C LEU A 97 -1.58 22.44 8.36
N LEU A 98 -2.25 23.58 8.58
CA LEU A 98 -2.67 24.50 7.53
C LEU A 98 -1.57 25.48 7.14
N ARG A 99 -0.44 25.49 7.83
CA ARG A 99 0.70 26.38 7.57
C ARG A 99 1.77 25.61 6.81
N ARG A 100 2.38 26.29 5.81
CA ARG A 100 3.51 25.71 5.07
C ARG A 100 4.78 25.67 5.91
N TYR A 101 4.96 26.69 6.76
CA TYR A 101 6.10 26.85 7.64
C TYR A 101 5.59 27.13 9.06
N ILE A 102 6.24 26.53 10.04
CA ILE A 102 5.98 26.73 11.45
C ILE A 102 7.27 27.37 11.99
N ASP A 103 7.30 28.68 12.07
CA ASP A 103 8.41 29.49 12.58
C ASP A 103 8.16 29.80 14.06
#